data_eca54872204c55eced0650b458adfa79
#
_entry.id   eca54872204c55eced0650b458adfa79
#
_cell.length_a   1.000
_cell.length_b   1.000
_cell.length_c   1.000
_cell.angle_alpha   90.00
_cell.angle_beta   90.00
_cell.angle_gamma   90.00
#
_symmetry.space_group_name_H-M   'P 1'
#
loop_
_entity.id
_entity.type
_entity.pdbx_description
1 polymer ?
#
loop_
_entity_poly.entity_id
_entity_poly.type
_entity_poly.pdbx_seq_one_letter_code
_entity_poly.pdbx_strand_id
1 'polypeptide(L)'
;MLGESFVLHTPEALREALRRGTAQVHHPYSAGPFYLLLLPINVQPTLIRGLRLDSLPSRLRVPPIASADEAAYDEACELIEKYHQIVIKVGGGARAYGSAVASLVDATQGVAVLSPGSVGVLPDKHPQNMHVGGSKGSISGNHAMENGDLLIVLGSRAVCQADCSGTGYPNAKAVININGDVADASHYNHTTALIGDIGAVIGRLVARLGERKQVNAAAKQPWLDACSAKKAEWGRLKAERTGAQSFEDPLTKRRILTEPTAIRVVADFARSVEAIKIFDAGDVQANGFQIVEDERSGETFTEAGASYMGFAVSALLAGAMADQRRYLIAFTGDGCFMMNPQILIDGVVHGVRGMIVVFDNRRMGAISSLQVAQYGHGRDFATSDDLPVDFVRLATAVQGVYAVEGGDTEESLKAALAQAYDHDGLSLVHVPVYWGDEPRAGMGAYGRWNVGPWCEEVQALYRIHPI
;
A
#
# COMPACT_ATOMS: atom_id res chain seq x y z
N MET A 1 -1.95 -13.58 7.90
CA MET A 1 -2.49 -14.40 9.02
C MET A 1 -3.29 -15.57 8.46
N LEU A 2 -3.05 -16.75 8.98
CA LEU A 2 -3.95 -17.87 8.75
C LEU A 2 -5.23 -17.56 9.54
N GLY A 3 -6.37 -17.46 8.87
CA GLY A 3 -7.67 -17.30 9.53
C GLY A 3 -8.06 -18.54 10.30
N GLU A 4 -9.20 -18.49 10.98
CA GLU A 4 -9.79 -19.66 11.60
C GLU A 4 -10.28 -20.65 10.52
N SER A 5 -10.29 -21.94 10.88
CA SER A 5 -10.84 -22.99 10.04
C SER A 5 -11.87 -23.80 10.81
N PHE A 6 -12.86 -24.33 10.09
CA PHE A 6 -13.90 -25.17 10.64
C PHE A 6 -14.21 -26.33 9.68
N VAL A 7 -14.25 -27.53 10.21
CA VAL A 7 -14.69 -28.70 9.45
C VAL A 7 -16.14 -28.98 9.78
N LEU A 8 -17.01 -28.94 8.76
CA LEU A 8 -18.43 -29.22 8.94
C LEU A 8 -18.66 -30.73 8.96
N HIS A 9 -18.71 -31.29 10.15
CA HIS A 9 -18.91 -32.73 10.35
C HIS A 9 -20.38 -33.14 10.24
N THR A 10 -21.33 -32.28 10.61
CA THR A 10 -22.75 -32.50 10.47
C THR A 10 -23.47 -31.26 9.95
N PRO A 11 -24.62 -31.39 9.27
CA PRO A 11 -25.39 -30.22 8.80
C PRO A 11 -25.82 -29.26 9.91
N GLU A 12 -26.08 -29.75 11.11
CA GLU A 12 -26.49 -28.97 12.26
C GLU A 12 -25.38 -28.03 12.75
N ALA A 13 -24.12 -28.37 12.51
CA ALA A 13 -22.96 -27.54 12.86
C ALA A 13 -22.84 -26.30 11.96
N LEU A 14 -23.62 -26.18 10.88
CA LEU A 14 -23.53 -25.05 9.93
C LEU A 14 -23.71 -23.69 10.61
N ARG A 15 -24.69 -23.61 11.52
CA ARG A 15 -24.95 -22.35 12.25
C ARG A 15 -23.73 -21.89 13.06
N GLU A 16 -23.08 -22.80 13.76
CA GLU A 16 -21.87 -22.50 14.55
C GLU A 16 -20.69 -22.14 13.63
N ALA A 17 -20.51 -22.87 12.53
CA ALA A 17 -19.50 -22.56 11.53
C ALA A 17 -19.68 -21.12 10.97
N LEU A 18 -20.90 -20.78 10.58
CA LEU A 18 -21.21 -19.42 10.08
C LEU A 18 -21.05 -18.35 11.14
N ARG A 19 -21.43 -18.64 12.40
CA ARG A 19 -21.23 -17.71 13.52
C ARG A 19 -19.73 -17.38 13.70
N ARG A 20 -18.87 -18.40 13.71
CA ARG A 20 -17.42 -18.20 13.80
C ARG A 20 -16.88 -17.47 12.58
N GLY A 21 -17.29 -17.90 11.38
CA GLY A 21 -16.87 -17.29 10.13
C GLY A 21 -17.28 -15.81 10.08
N THR A 22 -18.51 -15.48 10.47
CA THR A 22 -18.98 -14.10 10.53
C THR A 22 -18.16 -13.26 11.53
N ALA A 23 -17.86 -13.82 12.70
CA ALA A 23 -17.04 -13.15 13.71
C ALA A 23 -15.60 -12.91 13.20
N GLN A 24 -15.00 -13.88 12.51
CA GLN A 24 -13.64 -13.77 11.97
C GLN A 24 -13.56 -12.80 10.80
N VAL A 25 -14.45 -12.93 9.81
CA VAL A 25 -14.42 -12.13 8.57
C VAL A 25 -14.78 -10.67 8.84
N HIS A 26 -15.69 -10.42 9.78
CA HIS A 26 -16.15 -9.08 10.13
C HIS A 26 -15.57 -8.56 11.45
N HIS A 27 -14.48 -9.18 11.93
CA HIS A 27 -13.79 -8.64 13.11
C HIS A 27 -13.30 -7.23 12.82
N PRO A 28 -13.62 -6.23 13.66
CA PRO A 28 -13.38 -4.82 13.33
C PRO A 28 -11.88 -4.46 13.21
N TYR A 29 -11.01 -5.20 13.89
CA TYR A 29 -9.59 -4.86 14.01
C TYR A 29 -8.65 -5.97 13.53
N SER A 30 -9.13 -7.22 13.47
CA SER A 30 -8.34 -8.40 13.16
C SER A 30 -9.08 -9.30 12.17
N ALA A 31 -9.78 -8.68 11.19
CA ALA A 31 -10.47 -9.42 10.15
C ALA A 31 -9.51 -10.31 9.36
N GLY A 32 -9.92 -11.54 9.11
CA GLY A 32 -9.14 -12.50 8.37
C GLY A 32 -10.01 -13.51 7.63
N PRO A 33 -9.42 -14.29 6.73
CA PRO A 33 -10.15 -15.32 6.02
C PRO A 33 -10.66 -16.39 6.98
N PHE A 34 -11.81 -16.98 6.65
CA PHE A 34 -12.37 -18.13 7.36
C PHE A 34 -12.45 -19.29 6.40
N TYR A 35 -11.88 -20.43 6.81
CA TYR A 35 -11.83 -21.63 6.00
C TYR A 35 -12.92 -22.59 6.45
N LEU A 36 -13.91 -22.84 5.60
CA LEU A 36 -14.97 -23.81 5.86
C LEU A 36 -14.79 -25.03 4.97
N LEU A 37 -14.41 -26.18 5.57
CA LEU A 37 -14.32 -27.45 4.88
C LEU A 37 -15.66 -28.16 4.94
N LEU A 38 -16.30 -28.30 3.79
CA LEU A 38 -17.56 -29.02 3.62
C LEU A 38 -17.26 -30.48 3.22
N LEU A 39 -17.59 -31.43 4.09
CA LEU A 39 -17.50 -32.84 3.75
C LEU A 39 -18.63 -33.17 2.75
N PRO A 40 -18.36 -33.92 1.66
CA PRO A 40 -19.36 -34.20 0.62
C PRO A 40 -20.66 -34.80 1.15
N ILE A 41 -20.58 -35.65 2.13
CA ILE A 41 -21.77 -36.27 2.76
C ILE A 41 -22.67 -35.24 3.44
N ASN A 42 -22.13 -34.10 3.91
CA ASN A 42 -22.86 -33.11 4.68
C ASN A 42 -23.48 -32.01 3.81
N VAL A 43 -23.21 -31.97 2.51
CA VAL A 43 -23.78 -30.99 1.59
C VAL A 43 -24.96 -31.53 0.75
N GLN A 44 -25.41 -32.75 1.05
CA GLN A 44 -26.57 -33.31 0.34
C GLN A 44 -27.85 -32.62 0.79
N PRO A 45 -28.70 -32.15 -0.15
CA PRO A 45 -29.94 -31.39 0.20
C PRO A 45 -30.88 -32.14 1.16
N THR A 46 -30.86 -33.47 1.09
CA THR A 46 -31.72 -34.33 1.93
C THR A 46 -31.32 -34.34 3.42
N LEU A 47 -30.09 -33.91 3.74
CA LEU A 47 -29.58 -33.89 5.11
C LEU A 47 -29.82 -32.55 5.82
N ILE A 48 -30.18 -31.50 5.08
CA ILE A 48 -30.40 -30.16 5.62
C ILE A 48 -31.90 -29.90 5.84
N ARG A 49 -32.57 -30.86 6.47
CA ARG A 49 -33.99 -30.71 6.79
C ARG A 49 -34.17 -29.84 8.02
N GLY A 50 -35.03 -28.82 7.90
CA GLY A 50 -35.38 -27.96 9.02
C GLY A 50 -34.41 -26.80 9.28
N LEU A 51 -33.37 -26.60 8.47
CA LEU A 51 -32.54 -25.41 8.54
C LEU A 51 -33.35 -24.16 8.16
N ARG A 52 -33.44 -23.21 9.07
CA ARG A 52 -34.08 -21.92 8.83
C ARG A 52 -33.02 -20.91 8.43
N LEU A 53 -33.07 -20.44 7.18
CA LEU A 53 -32.12 -19.47 6.63
C LEU A 53 -32.16 -18.14 7.37
N ASP A 54 -33.32 -17.73 7.83
CA ASP A 54 -33.54 -16.50 8.63
C ASP A 54 -32.91 -16.56 10.03
N SER A 55 -32.57 -17.76 10.49
CA SER A 55 -31.89 -17.98 11.79
C SER A 55 -30.36 -18.01 11.69
N LEU A 56 -29.80 -17.92 10.48
CA LEU A 56 -28.37 -17.93 10.29
C LEU A 56 -27.74 -16.61 10.73
N PRO A 57 -26.51 -16.62 11.26
CA PRO A 57 -25.82 -15.43 11.64
C PRO A 57 -25.67 -14.45 10.48
N SER A 58 -25.96 -13.20 10.73
CA SER A 58 -25.70 -12.08 9.82
C SER A 58 -24.49 -11.28 10.29
N ARG A 59 -24.17 -10.21 9.55
CA ARG A 59 -23.03 -9.34 9.87
C ARG A 59 -23.09 -8.86 11.32
N LEU A 60 -21.98 -9.06 12.05
CA LEU A 60 -21.80 -8.50 13.38
C LEU A 60 -21.55 -6.98 13.29
N ARG A 61 -22.25 -6.22 14.10
CA ARG A 61 -21.94 -4.81 14.33
C ARG A 61 -21.27 -4.68 15.69
N VAL A 62 -19.96 -4.43 15.67
CA VAL A 62 -19.20 -4.14 16.88
C VAL A 62 -19.07 -2.63 17.01
N PRO A 63 -19.44 -2.02 18.16
CA PRO A 63 -19.22 -0.61 18.37
C PRO A 63 -17.71 -0.29 18.43
N PRO A 64 -17.28 0.95 18.13
CA PRO A 64 -15.91 1.38 18.35
C PRO A 64 -15.50 1.17 19.81
N ILE A 65 -14.32 0.61 20.03
CA ILE A 65 -13.75 0.33 21.35
C ILE A 65 -12.55 1.26 21.53
N ALA A 66 -12.42 1.90 22.69
CA ALA A 66 -11.22 2.62 23.07
C ALA A 66 -10.64 2.02 24.34
N SER A 67 -9.34 2.11 24.53
CA SER A 67 -8.69 1.69 25.76
C SER A 67 -9.34 2.38 26.96
N ALA A 68 -9.61 1.61 28.00
CA ALA A 68 -10.14 2.12 29.27
C ALA A 68 -9.03 2.53 30.25
N ASP A 69 -7.77 2.29 29.90
CA ASP A 69 -6.62 2.62 30.74
C ASP A 69 -6.28 4.10 30.64
N GLU A 70 -6.75 4.88 31.62
CA GLU A 70 -6.49 6.32 31.70
C GLU A 70 -5.02 6.62 31.91
N ALA A 71 -4.29 5.77 32.65
CA ALA A 71 -2.86 5.97 32.91
C ALA A 71 -2.04 5.87 31.61
N ALA A 72 -2.42 4.97 30.69
CA ALA A 72 -1.77 4.87 29.39
C ALA A 72 -1.97 6.13 28.51
N TYR A 73 -3.14 6.79 28.62
CA TYR A 73 -3.34 8.08 27.93
C TYR A 73 -2.51 9.20 28.58
N ASP A 74 -2.37 9.21 29.90
CA ASP A 74 -1.52 10.19 30.60
C ASP A 74 -0.07 10.01 30.20
N GLU A 75 0.44 8.78 30.21
CA GLU A 75 1.79 8.45 29.76
C GLU A 75 2.03 8.86 28.31
N ALA A 76 1.07 8.58 27.41
CA ALA A 76 1.16 9.01 26.03
C ALA A 76 1.25 10.54 25.90
N CYS A 77 0.46 11.29 26.67
CA CYS A 77 0.54 12.75 26.70
C CYS A 77 1.92 13.22 27.19
N GLU A 78 2.45 12.63 28.26
CA GLU A 78 3.76 12.97 28.81
C GLU A 78 4.89 12.73 27.79
N LEU A 79 4.82 11.63 27.03
CA LEU A 79 5.77 11.36 25.95
C LEU A 79 5.68 12.43 24.85
N ILE A 80 4.47 12.82 24.43
CA ILE A 80 4.25 13.85 23.41
C ILE A 80 4.75 15.23 23.86
N GLU A 81 4.60 15.55 25.15
CA GLU A 81 5.11 16.79 25.75
C GLU A 81 6.63 16.80 25.85
N LYS A 82 7.23 15.66 26.18
CA LYS A 82 8.66 15.49 26.41
C LYS A 82 9.50 15.51 25.14
N TYR A 83 9.02 14.87 24.06
CA TYR A 83 9.78 14.68 22.83
C TYR A 83 9.46 15.75 21.79
N HIS A 84 10.43 16.06 20.91
CA HIS A 84 10.31 17.18 19.98
C HIS A 84 10.35 16.78 18.50
N GLN A 85 10.90 15.62 18.18
CA GLN A 85 10.99 15.10 16.81
C GLN A 85 9.97 13.97 16.62
N ILE A 86 8.69 14.33 16.65
CA ILE A 86 7.59 13.35 16.59
C ILE A 86 7.35 12.89 15.17
N VAL A 87 7.40 11.59 14.96
CA VAL A 87 7.01 10.93 13.71
C VAL A 87 5.78 10.05 13.94
N ILE A 88 4.78 10.23 13.08
CA ILE A 88 3.51 9.50 13.12
C ILE A 88 3.48 8.53 11.94
N LYS A 89 3.66 7.23 12.20
CA LYS A 89 3.56 6.18 11.20
C LYS A 89 2.11 5.81 10.96
N VAL A 90 1.59 6.17 9.79
CA VAL A 90 0.22 5.88 9.40
C VAL A 90 0.16 4.57 8.63
N GLY A 91 -0.44 3.54 9.23
CA GLY A 91 -0.66 2.24 8.62
C GLY A 91 -2.00 2.10 7.91
N GLY A 92 -2.21 0.97 7.25
CA GLY A 92 -3.45 0.67 6.50
C GLY A 92 -4.71 0.62 7.36
N GLY A 93 -4.61 0.33 8.67
CA GLY A 93 -5.73 0.36 9.61
C GLY A 93 -6.30 1.77 9.82
N ALA A 94 -5.53 2.82 9.51
CA ALA A 94 -5.97 4.21 9.64
C ALA A 94 -6.74 4.75 8.42
N ARG A 95 -6.96 3.97 7.37
CA ARG A 95 -7.57 4.43 6.10
C ARG A 95 -8.90 5.16 6.25
N ALA A 96 -9.71 4.75 7.20
CA ALA A 96 -11.04 5.35 7.44
C ALA A 96 -10.99 6.61 8.33
N TYR A 97 -9.82 7.01 8.84
CA TYR A 97 -9.70 7.97 9.93
C TYR A 97 -8.88 9.21 9.57
N GLY A 98 -8.89 9.65 8.30
CA GLY A 98 -8.06 10.76 7.82
C GLY A 98 -8.20 12.05 8.63
N SER A 99 -9.42 12.44 9.01
CA SER A 99 -9.67 13.63 9.84
C SER A 99 -9.10 13.49 11.27
N ALA A 100 -9.19 12.30 11.86
CA ALA A 100 -8.61 12.04 13.16
C ALA A 100 -7.07 12.08 13.10
N VAL A 101 -6.47 11.51 12.03
CA VAL A 101 -5.04 11.55 11.80
C VAL A 101 -4.55 13.01 11.65
N ALA A 102 -5.26 13.83 10.88
CA ALA A 102 -4.94 15.26 10.75
C ALA A 102 -5.01 15.99 12.10
N SER A 103 -6.06 15.73 12.89
CA SER A 103 -6.19 16.31 14.24
C SER A 103 -5.06 15.89 15.18
N LEU A 104 -4.57 14.66 15.08
CA LEU A 104 -3.43 14.20 15.87
C LEU A 104 -2.12 14.86 15.42
N VAL A 105 -1.90 14.99 14.13
CA VAL A 105 -0.75 15.71 13.55
C VAL A 105 -0.71 17.15 14.08
N ASP A 106 -1.84 17.84 14.03
CA ASP A 106 -1.95 19.21 14.53
C ASP A 106 -1.72 19.30 16.04
N ALA A 107 -2.36 18.42 16.82
CA ALA A 107 -2.29 18.43 18.28
C ALA A 107 -0.86 18.12 18.80
N THR A 108 -0.14 17.26 18.11
CA THR A 108 1.22 16.83 18.49
C THR A 108 2.32 17.69 17.89
N GLN A 109 2.01 18.48 16.85
CA GLN A 109 3.02 19.16 16.01
C GLN A 109 4.04 18.16 15.44
N GLY A 110 3.60 16.94 15.16
CA GLY A 110 4.40 15.88 14.56
C GLY A 110 4.32 15.88 13.03
N VAL A 111 5.07 15.01 12.38
CA VAL A 111 4.99 14.78 10.94
C VAL A 111 4.49 13.36 10.65
N ALA A 112 3.72 13.19 9.59
CA ALA A 112 3.16 11.90 9.21
C ALA A 112 4.02 11.22 8.13
N VAL A 113 4.32 9.94 8.34
CA VAL A 113 4.93 9.04 7.35
C VAL A 113 3.93 7.96 6.99
N LEU A 114 3.59 7.88 5.72
CA LEU A 114 2.57 6.95 5.24
C LEU A 114 3.18 5.57 4.92
N SER A 115 2.42 4.52 5.20
CA SER A 115 2.67 3.21 4.59
C SER A 115 2.10 3.21 3.17
N PRO A 116 2.57 2.34 2.25
CA PRO A 116 1.99 2.24 0.90
C PRO A 116 0.47 2.06 0.88
N GLY A 117 -0.06 1.32 1.85
CA GLY A 117 -1.49 1.09 1.99
C GLY A 117 -2.29 2.22 2.64
N SER A 118 -1.68 3.35 2.98
CA SER A 118 -2.33 4.49 3.63
C SER A 118 -2.17 5.82 2.87
N VAL A 119 -1.73 5.76 1.61
CA VAL A 119 -1.64 6.92 0.74
C VAL A 119 -3.02 7.62 0.67
N GLY A 120 -3.04 8.94 0.78
CA GLY A 120 -4.25 9.76 0.81
C GLY A 120 -4.97 9.84 2.17
N VAL A 121 -4.55 9.12 3.22
CA VAL A 121 -5.12 9.26 4.58
C VAL A 121 -4.87 10.67 5.12
N LEU A 122 -3.68 11.19 4.90
CA LEU A 122 -3.40 12.62 5.01
C LEU A 122 -3.14 13.13 3.58
N PRO A 123 -3.79 14.23 3.14
CA PRO A 123 -3.62 14.75 1.79
C PRO A 123 -2.15 14.95 1.42
N ASP A 124 -1.77 14.65 0.18
CA ASP A 124 -0.38 14.76 -0.29
C ASP A 124 0.20 16.16 -0.07
N LYS A 125 -0.63 17.19 -0.28
CA LYS A 125 -0.24 18.59 -0.12
C LYS A 125 -0.15 19.06 1.33
N HIS A 126 -0.61 18.26 2.30
CA HIS A 126 -0.52 18.65 3.71
C HIS A 126 0.95 18.89 4.09
N PRO A 127 1.30 20.04 4.72
CA PRO A 127 2.70 20.42 4.97
C PRO A 127 3.47 19.38 5.80
N GLN A 128 2.81 18.73 6.74
CA GLN A 128 3.39 17.71 7.62
C GLN A 128 3.24 16.27 7.07
N ASN A 129 2.76 16.08 5.84
CA ASN A 129 2.81 14.79 5.16
C ASN A 129 4.20 14.58 4.54
N MET A 130 4.95 13.63 5.08
CA MET A 130 6.31 13.27 4.59
C MET A 130 6.28 12.17 3.53
N HIS A 131 5.12 11.86 2.97
CA HIS A 131 4.90 10.81 1.97
C HIS A 131 5.19 9.41 2.50
N VAL A 132 5.38 8.44 1.59
CA VAL A 132 5.68 7.06 1.97
C VAL A 132 7.11 6.96 2.49
N GLY A 133 7.29 6.27 3.60
CA GLY A 133 8.59 5.91 4.14
C GLY A 133 8.81 4.38 4.12
N GLY A 134 10.03 3.97 4.32
CA GLY A 134 10.45 2.57 4.29
C GLY A 134 11.36 2.24 3.12
N SER A 135 11.53 0.97 2.81
CA SER A 135 12.49 0.48 1.81
C SER A 135 12.31 1.06 0.40
N LYS A 136 11.08 1.40 0.04
CA LYS A 136 10.72 2.03 -1.24
C LYS A 136 10.19 3.45 -1.05
N GLY A 137 10.55 4.08 0.07
CA GLY A 137 10.03 5.37 0.48
C GLY A 137 10.70 6.56 -0.19
N SER A 138 10.18 7.73 0.14
CA SER A 138 10.68 9.03 -0.29
C SER A 138 11.84 9.52 0.58
N ILE A 139 12.60 10.51 0.10
CA ILE A 139 13.63 11.19 0.90
C ILE A 139 13.01 11.79 2.18
N SER A 140 11.85 12.43 2.06
CA SER A 140 11.17 13.06 3.20
C SER A 140 10.66 12.04 4.22
N GLY A 141 10.04 10.95 3.75
CA GLY A 141 9.55 9.88 4.61
C GLY A 141 10.66 9.20 5.38
N ASN A 142 11.73 8.83 4.69
CA ASN A 142 12.88 8.16 5.31
C ASN A 142 13.67 9.09 6.24
N HIS A 143 13.81 10.38 5.91
CA HIS A 143 14.38 11.36 6.81
C HIS A 143 13.60 11.45 8.14
N ALA A 144 12.28 11.51 8.06
CA ALA A 144 11.44 11.56 9.26
C ALA A 144 11.57 10.27 10.10
N MET A 145 11.56 9.10 9.46
CA MET A 145 11.76 7.82 10.15
C MET A 145 13.09 7.74 10.86
N GLU A 146 14.18 8.14 10.18
CA GLU A 146 15.54 8.03 10.72
C GLU A 146 15.83 9.00 11.87
N ASN A 147 15.18 10.16 11.88
CA ASN A 147 15.52 11.23 12.83
C ASN A 147 14.48 11.47 13.93
N GLY A 148 13.34 10.78 13.88
CA GLY A 148 12.31 10.91 14.92
C GLY A 148 12.79 10.40 16.29
N ASP A 149 12.46 11.14 17.37
CA ASP A 149 12.78 10.76 18.76
C ASP A 149 11.59 10.15 19.52
N LEU A 150 10.36 10.34 19.00
CA LEU A 150 9.13 9.67 19.41
C LEU A 150 8.41 9.10 18.18
N LEU A 151 8.10 7.81 18.21
CA LEU A 151 7.31 7.13 17.21
C LEU A 151 5.86 6.98 17.68
N ILE A 152 4.90 7.52 16.94
CA ILE A 152 3.47 7.24 17.10
C ILE A 152 3.01 6.35 15.96
N VAL A 153 2.49 5.16 16.25
CA VAL A 153 2.05 4.18 15.25
C VAL A 153 0.53 4.12 15.21
N LEU A 154 -0.05 4.22 14.02
CA LEU A 154 -1.48 4.18 13.80
C LEU A 154 -1.87 3.02 12.90
N GLY A 155 -2.42 1.94 13.45
CA GLY A 155 -2.95 0.81 12.70
C GLY A 155 -1.95 0.19 11.71
N SER A 156 -0.69 0.06 12.11
CA SER A 156 0.37 -0.57 11.32
C SER A 156 0.72 -1.95 11.87
N ARG A 157 0.94 -2.90 10.96
CA ARG A 157 1.47 -4.24 11.29
C ARG A 157 2.99 -4.30 11.18
N ALA A 158 3.66 -3.15 11.03
CA ALA A 158 5.11 -3.04 10.91
C ALA A 158 5.72 -4.03 9.88
N VAL A 159 5.08 -4.14 8.70
CA VAL A 159 5.59 -5.02 7.64
C VAL A 159 6.97 -4.55 7.16
N CYS A 160 7.85 -5.49 6.84
CA CYS A 160 9.27 -5.23 6.60
C CYS A 160 9.56 -4.11 5.59
N GLN A 161 8.78 -3.97 4.54
CA GLN A 161 8.98 -2.91 3.54
C GLN A 161 8.64 -1.51 4.07
N ALA A 162 7.66 -1.39 4.96
CA ALA A 162 7.21 -0.11 5.51
C ALA A 162 7.96 0.28 6.79
N ASP A 163 8.66 -0.67 7.40
CA ASP A 163 9.36 -0.51 8.68
C ASP A 163 10.87 -0.78 8.57
N CYS A 164 11.38 -0.92 7.35
CA CYS A 164 12.77 -1.30 7.09
C CYS A 164 13.22 -2.51 7.91
N SER A 165 12.40 -3.56 7.97
CA SER A 165 12.64 -4.77 8.77
C SER A 165 12.87 -4.49 10.26
N GLY A 166 12.14 -3.54 10.85
CA GLY A 166 12.27 -3.15 12.26
C GLY A 166 13.44 -2.23 12.56
N THR A 167 14.12 -1.68 11.54
CA THR A 167 15.29 -0.81 11.72
C THR A 167 15.07 0.61 11.22
N GLY A 168 13.82 0.95 10.89
CA GLY A 168 13.48 2.24 10.27
C GLY A 168 13.55 3.44 11.20
N TYR A 169 13.56 3.23 12.52
CA TYR A 169 13.47 4.29 13.53
C TYR A 169 14.64 4.27 14.53
N PRO A 170 15.89 4.42 14.06
CA PRO A 170 17.07 4.21 14.90
C PRO A 170 17.22 5.20 16.06
N ASN A 171 16.58 6.36 15.99
CA ASN A 171 16.67 7.42 16.99
C ASN A 171 15.43 7.52 17.89
N ALA A 172 14.38 6.74 17.65
CA ALA A 172 13.19 6.73 18.48
C ALA A 172 13.50 6.13 19.85
N LYS A 173 13.08 6.82 20.91
CA LYS A 173 13.35 6.47 22.31
C LYS A 173 12.13 5.91 23.02
N ALA A 174 10.95 6.13 22.46
CA ALA A 174 9.68 5.61 22.96
C ALA A 174 8.70 5.46 21.81
N VAL A 175 7.68 4.62 22.02
CA VAL A 175 6.64 4.34 21.05
C VAL A 175 5.26 4.53 21.70
N ILE A 176 4.35 5.19 21.00
CA ILE A 176 2.92 5.16 21.30
C ILE A 176 2.28 4.36 20.15
N ASN A 177 1.67 3.21 20.45
CA ASN A 177 1.06 2.38 19.41
C ASN A 177 -0.45 2.32 19.57
N ILE A 178 -1.16 2.93 18.63
CA ILE A 178 -2.62 2.96 18.55
C ILE A 178 -3.06 1.90 17.54
N ASN A 179 -3.58 0.79 18.02
CA ASN A 179 -3.94 -0.35 17.20
C ASN A 179 -5.14 -1.10 17.76
N GLY A 180 -5.95 -1.68 16.90
CA GLY A 180 -7.06 -2.54 17.31
C GLY A 180 -6.63 -3.98 17.61
N ASP A 181 -5.50 -4.43 17.07
CA ASP A 181 -4.91 -5.74 17.32
C ASP A 181 -3.83 -5.65 18.39
N VAL A 182 -3.96 -6.47 19.45
CA VAL A 182 -3.03 -6.50 20.59
C VAL A 182 -1.63 -6.91 20.19
N ALA A 183 -1.51 -7.88 19.27
CA ALA A 183 -0.21 -8.37 18.83
C ALA A 183 0.55 -7.27 18.04
N ASP A 184 -0.17 -6.59 17.15
CA ASP A 184 0.41 -5.47 16.38
C ASP A 184 0.71 -4.26 17.30
N ALA A 185 -0.11 -4.03 18.34
CA ALA A 185 0.11 -2.96 19.31
C ALA A 185 1.37 -3.16 20.17
N SER A 186 1.83 -4.40 20.29
CA SER A 186 3.00 -4.80 21.11
C SER A 186 4.24 -5.08 20.28
N HIS A 187 4.29 -4.62 19.02
CA HIS A 187 5.37 -4.94 18.08
C HIS A 187 6.73 -4.36 18.50
N TYR A 188 6.76 -3.15 19.04
CA TYR A 188 8.00 -2.47 19.44
C TYR A 188 8.26 -2.58 20.93
N ASN A 189 9.53 -2.46 21.33
CA ASN A 189 9.91 -2.25 22.72
C ASN A 189 9.55 -0.82 23.17
N HIS A 190 9.54 -0.57 24.47
CA HIS A 190 9.26 0.75 25.06
C HIS A 190 7.94 1.37 24.56
N THR A 191 6.90 0.54 24.42
CA THR A 191 5.61 0.91 23.84
C THR A 191 4.58 1.20 24.93
N THR A 192 3.98 2.41 24.85
CA THR A 192 2.68 2.72 25.47
C THR A 192 1.60 2.33 24.47
N ALA A 193 0.91 1.21 24.71
CA ALA A 193 -0.10 0.66 23.81
C ALA A 193 -1.50 1.22 24.13
N LEU A 194 -2.14 1.85 23.16
CA LEU A 194 -3.53 2.31 23.24
C LEU A 194 -4.39 1.44 22.31
N ILE A 195 -4.99 0.38 22.87
CA ILE A 195 -5.69 -0.65 22.09
C ILE A 195 -7.13 -0.24 21.87
N GLY A 196 -7.56 -0.25 20.60
CA GLY A 196 -8.96 0.02 20.25
C GLY A 196 -9.15 0.56 18.84
N ASP A 197 -10.32 1.11 18.58
CA ASP A 197 -10.64 1.83 17.36
C ASP A 197 -9.75 3.06 17.22
N ILE A 198 -9.08 3.18 16.07
CA ILE A 198 -8.08 4.23 15.86
C ILE A 198 -8.70 5.62 16.01
N GLY A 199 -9.88 5.84 15.44
CA GLY A 199 -10.56 7.13 15.53
C GLY A 199 -11.00 7.48 16.96
N ALA A 200 -11.55 6.50 17.69
CA ALA A 200 -11.99 6.69 19.07
C ALA A 200 -10.80 6.96 20.02
N VAL A 201 -9.72 6.22 19.86
CA VAL A 201 -8.48 6.40 20.66
C VAL A 201 -7.83 7.75 20.37
N ILE A 202 -7.67 8.11 19.08
CA ILE A 202 -7.11 9.41 18.69
C ILE A 202 -7.98 10.55 19.26
N GLY A 203 -9.30 10.46 19.10
CA GLY A 203 -10.20 11.51 19.62
C GLY A 203 -10.02 11.74 21.11
N ARG A 204 -9.88 10.67 21.90
CA ARG A 204 -9.64 10.73 23.34
C ARG A 204 -8.27 11.31 23.70
N LEU A 205 -7.21 10.87 22.98
CA LEU A 205 -5.85 11.37 23.19
C LEU A 205 -5.76 12.87 22.86
N VAL A 206 -6.33 13.30 21.74
CA VAL A 206 -6.34 14.72 21.32
C VAL A 206 -7.10 15.59 22.31
N ALA A 207 -8.25 15.12 22.82
CA ALA A 207 -9.02 15.86 23.85
C ALA A 207 -8.18 16.04 25.12
N ARG A 208 -7.49 14.99 25.55
CA ARG A 208 -6.66 15.03 26.76
C ARG A 208 -5.45 15.95 26.62
N LEU A 209 -4.78 15.93 25.44
CA LEU A 209 -3.71 16.90 25.11
C LEU A 209 -4.21 18.35 25.17
N GLY A 210 -5.42 18.60 24.66
CA GLY A 210 -6.05 19.91 24.68
C GLY A 210 -6.33 20.43 26.11
N GLU A 211 -6.69 19.55 27.04
CA GLU A 211 -6.86 19.87 28.46
C GLU A 211 -5.54 20.23 29.16
N ARG A 212 -4.46 19.50 28.85
CA ARG A 212 -3.14 19.70 29.47
C ARG A 212 -2.44 20.97 29.00
N LYS A 213 -2.61 21.37 27.72
CA LYS A 213 -2.04 22.59 27.10
C LYS A 213 -0.53 22.72 27.26
N GLN A 214 0.21 21.62 27.30
CA GLN A 214 1.65 21.60 27.59
C GLN A 214 2.51 21.30 26.36
N VAL A 215 1.89 21.10 25.18
CA VAL A 215 2.66 20.89 23.94
C VAL A 215 3.38 22.16 23.54
N ASN A 216 4.71 22.13 23.61
CA ASN A 216 5.55 23.27 23.27
C ASN A 216 5.81 23.31 21.74
N ALA A 217 4.97 24.00 21.01
CA ALA A 217 5.10 24.14 19.55
C ALA A 217 6.43 24.79 19.13
N ALA A 218 6.92 25.78 19.90
CA ALA A 218 8.18 26.45 19.57
C ALA A 218 9.39 25.52 19.65
N ALA A 219 9.40 24.58 20.58
CA ALA A 219 10.47 23.57 20.70
C ALA A 219 10.44 22.54 19.55
N LYS A 220 9.31 22.37 18.88
CA LYS A 220 9.14 21.44 17.75
C LYS A 220 9.39 22.11 16.38
N GLN A 221 9.42 23.43 16.31
CA GLN A 221 9.59 24.15 15.05
C GLN A 221 10.86 23.76 14.27
N PRO A 222 12.05 23.60 14.90
CA PRO A 222 13.25 23.18 14.16
C PRO A 222 13.09 21.82 13.47
N TRP A 223 12.31 20.90 14.05
CA TRP A 223 11.97 19.62 13.44
C TRP A 223 11.08 19.79 12.22
N LEU A 224 10.03 20.59 12.33
CA LEU A 224 9.12 20.88 11.24
C LEU A 224 9.85 21.54 10.06
N ASP A 225 10.77 22.47 10.34
CA ASP A 225 11.57 23.15 9.33
C ASP A 225 12.51 22.18 8.60
N ALA A 226 13.19 21.27 9.33
CA ALA A 226 14.03 20.24 8.74
C ALA A 226 13.23 19.28 7.84
N CYS A 227 12.08 18.83 8.31
CA CYS A 227 11.16 17.98 7.53
C CYS A 227 10.63 18.70 6.29
N SER A 228 10.26 19.97 6.41
CA SER A 228 9.80 20.80 5.28
C SER A 228 10.88 20.95 4.21
N ALA A 229 12.14 21.17 4.61
CA ALA A 229 13.27 21.22 3.68
C ALA A 229 13.47 19.89 2.93
N LYS A 230 13.32 18.76 3.60
CA LYS A 230 13.40 17.42 2.97
C LYS A 230 12.21 17.12 2.08
N LYS A 231 11.01 17.59 2.44
CA LYS A 231 9.85 17.52 1.55
C LYS A 231 10.06 18.32 0.27
N ALA A 232 10.63 19.51 0.36
CA ALA A 232 10.97 20.34 -0.81
C ALA A 232 12.07 19.67 -1.68
N GLU A 233 13.07 19.06 -1.07
CA GLU A 233 14.11 18.26 -1.77
C GLU A 233 13.48 17.11 -2.54
N TRP A 234 12.60 16.35 -1.90
CA TRP A 234 11.85 15.27 -2.53
C TRP A 234 11.01 15.76 -3.72
N GLY A 235 10.30 16.89 -3.54
CA GLY A 235 9.48 17.47 -4.61
C GLY A 235 10.30 17.83 -5.86
N ARG A 236 11.50 18.39 -5.69
CA ARG A 236 12.41 18.68 -6.82
C ARG A 236 12.87 17.39 -7.53
N LEU A 237 13.32 16.39 -6.76
CA LEU A 237 13.77 15.13 -7.35
C LEU A 237 12.62 14.39 -8.03
N LYS A 238 11.43 14.37 -7.44
CA LYS A 238 10.23 13.78 -8.05
C LYS A 238 9.91 14.45 -9.38
N ALA A 239 9.88 15.79 -9.42
CA ALA A 239 9.63 16.54 -10.65
C ALA A 239 10.69 16.27 -11.72
N GLU A 240 11.96 16.16 -11.34
CA GLU A 240 13.05 15.81 -12.25
C GLU A 240 12.89 14.39 -12.82
N ARG A 241 12.57 13.40 -11.98
CA ARG A 241 12.40 12.01 -12.41
C ARG A 241 11.16 11.79 -13.28
N THR A 242 10.08 12.48 -12.98
CA THR A 242 8.79 12.31 -13.66
C THR A 242 8.52 13.33 -14.77
N GLY A 243 9.46 14.25 -15.01
CA GLY A 243 9.42 15.11 -16.20
C GLY A 243 9.41 14.29 -17.48
N ALA A 244 9.21 14.94 -18.61
CA ALA A 244 9.15 14.27 -19.92
C ALA A 244 10.51 13.66 -20.30
N GLN A 245 10.88 12.56 -19.63
CA GLN A 245 12.16 11.88 -19.81
C GLN A 245 12.00 10.65 -20.68
N SER A 246 12.79 10.61 -21.75
CA SER A 246 12.92 9.46 -22.63
C SER A 246 14.38 9.24 -22.99
N PHE A 247 14.78 7.98 -23.10
CA PHE A 247 16.15 7.60 -23.44
C PHE A 247 16.13 6.59 -24.58
N GLU A 248 17.26 6.47 -25.28
CA GLU A 248 17.46 5.42 -26.27
C GLU A 248 17.58 4.09 -25.54
N ASP A 249 16.60 3.24 -25.77
CA ASP A 249 16.56 1.91 -25.15
C ASP A 249 17.68 1.02 -25.75
N PRO A 250 18.50 0.37 -24.92
CA PRO A 250 19.65 -0.39 -25.39
C PRO A 250 19.31 -1.55 -26.31
N LEU A 251 18.13 -2.16 -26.15
CA LEU A 251 17.69 -3.31 -26.94
C LEU A 251 17.01 -2.88 -28.25
N THR A 252 15.99 -2.03 -28.14
CA THR A 252 15.15 -1.66 -29.29
C THR A 252 15.72 -0.53 -30.14
N LYS A 253 16.73 0.19 -29.63
CA LYS A 253 17.32 1.39 -30.26
C LYS A 253 16.30 2.51 -30.53
N ARG A 254 15.12 2.43 -29.89
CA ARG A 254 14.09 3.47 -29.94
C ARG A 254 14.23 4.37 -28.72
N ARG A 255 13.82 5.60 -28.89
CA ARG A 255 13.71 6.53 -27.77
C ARG A 255 12.36 6.35 -27.09
N ILE A 256 12.35 5.83 -25.87
CA ILE A 256 11.12 5.47 -25.15
C ILE A 256 11.08 6.14 -23.77
N LEU A 257 9.87 6.28 -23.22
CA LEU A 257 9.65 6.90 -21.92
C LEU A 257 10.31 6.10 -20.79
N THR A 258 10.73 6.81 -19.74
CA THR A 258 11.08 6.15 -18.49
C THR A 258 9.84 5.65 -17.77
N GLU A 259 9.97 4.61 -16.98
CA GLU A 259 8.84 4.08 -16.18
C GLU A 259 8.24 5.14 -15.23
N PRO A 260 9.04 5.95 -14.47
CA PRO A 260 8.48 7.03 -13.67
C PRO A 260 7.67 8.06 -14.47
N THR A 261 8.13 8.43 -15.67
CA THR A 261 7.39 9.35 -16.56
C THR A 261 6.07 8.72 -17.01
N ALA A 262 6.11 7.48 -17.47
CA ALA A 262 4.92 6.76 -17.93
C ALA A 262 3.89 6.57 -16.80
N ILE A 263 4.33 6.17 -15.60
CA ILE A 263 3.45 6.06 -14.42
C ILE A 263 2.81 7.39 -14.08
N ARG A 264 3.54 8.52 -14.12
CA ARG A 264 2.97 9.85 -13.90
C ARG A 264 1.86 10.16 -14.90
N VAL A 265 2.10 9.93 -16.19
CA VAL A 265 1.09 10.18 -17.24
C VAL A 265 -0.19 9.39 -16.98
N VAL A 266 -0.06 8.10 -16.64
CA VAL A 266 -1.20 7.24 -16.34
C VAL A 266 -1.90 7.66 -15.04
N ALA A 267 -1.14 8.04 -14.01
CA ALA A 267 -1.70 8.51 -12.73
C ALA A 267 -2.46 9.85 -12.88
N ASP A 268 -1.93 10.78 -13.70
CA ASP A 268 -2.60 12.03 -14.03
C ASP A 268 -3.90 11.77 -14.80
N PHE A 269 -3.87 10.85 -15.76
CA PHE A 269 -5.08 10.40 -16.46
C PHE A 269 -6.09 9.78 -15.49
N ALA A 270 -5.66 8.86 -14.63
CA ALA A 270 -6.52 8.24 -13.62
C ALA A 270 -7.21 9.28 -12.74
N ARG A 271 -6.48 10.32 -12.31
CA ARG A 271 -7.03 11.44 -11.53
C ARG A 271 -8.07 12.22 -12.34
N SER A 272 -7.82 12.49 -13.61
CA SER A 272 -8.74 13.25 -14.48
C SER A 272 -10.09 12.58 -14.71
N VAL A 273 -10.13 11.23 -14.64
CA VAL A 273 -11.35 10.43 -14.80
C VAL A 273 -11.86 9.83 -13.48
N GLU A 274 -11.31 10.29 -12.35
CA GLU A 274 -11.62 9.80 -11.00
C GLU A 274 -11.50 8.28 -10.83
N ALA A 275 -10.57 7.65 -11.57
CA ALA A 275 -10.32 6.23 -11.48
C ALA A 275 -9.52 5.87 -10.23
N ILE A 276 -9.79 4.68 -9.71
CA ILE A 276 -8.97 4.08 -8.65
C ILE A 276 -7.71 3.46 -9.27
N LYS A 277 -6.56 3.82 -8.74
CA LYS A 277 -5.26 3.27 -9.13
C LYS A 277 -4.94 2.04 -8.31
N ILE A 278 -4.58 0.94 -8.96
CA ILE A 278 -4.16 -0.29 -8.29
C ILE A 278 -2.76 -0.64 -8.78
N PHE A 279 -1.79 -0.67 -7.86
CA PHE A 279 -0.40 -0.96 -8.19
C PHE A 279 -0.06 -2.42 -7.92
N ASP A 280 0.55 -3.05 -8.92
CA ASP A 280 1.13 -4.39 -8.82
C ASP A 280 2.51 -4.33 -8.14
N ALA A 281 3.13 -5.47 -7.92
CA ALA A 281 4.42 -5.62 -7.27
C ALA A 281 5.60 -5.02 -8.08
N GLY A 282 6.76 -4.95 -7.46
CA GLY A 282 8.02 -4.62 -8.12
C GLY A 282 8.25 -3.13 -8.33
N ASP A 283 8.84 -2.79 -9.48
CA ASP A 283 9.23 -1.43 -9.86
C ASP A 283 8.01 -0.52 -9.96
N VAL A 284 6.96 -1.00 -10.59
CA VAL A 284 5.69 -0.27 -10.75
C VAL A 284 5.11 0.13 -9.40
N GLN A 285 5.18 -0.76 -8.40
CA GLN A 285 4.73 -0.46 -7.04
C GLN A 285 5.60 0.62 -6.39
N ALA A 286 6.93 0.45 -6.46
CA ALA A 286 7.87 1.36 -5.82
C ALA A 286 7.79 2.78 -6.42
N ASN A 287 7.78 2.88 -7.74
CA ASN A 287 7.61 4.15 -8.44
C ASN A 287 6.21 4.73 -8.20
N GLY A 288 5.19 3.88 -8.18
CA GLY A 288 3.80 4.28 -7.94
C GLY A 288 3.61 5.06 -6.64
N PHE A 289 4.05 4.53 -5.49
CA PHE A 289 3.90 5.24 -4.20
C PHE A 289 4.68 6.55 -4.15
N GLN A 290 5.80 6.63 -4.88
CA GLN A 290 6.63 7.81 -4.92
C GLN A 290 6.03 8.91 -5.79
N ILE A 291 5.19 8.54 -6.76
CA ILE A 291 4.68 9.42 -7.81
C ILE A 291 3.27 9.93 -7.49
N VAL A 292 2.39 9.05 -7.00
CA VAL A 292 0.98 9.44 -6.76
C VAL A 292 0.84 10.56 -5.75
N GLU A 293 -0.13 11.43 -6.01
CA GLU A 293 -0.47 12.60 -5.19
C GLU A 293 -1.95 12.52 -4.81
N ASP A 294 -2.26 11.63 -3.87
CA ASP A 294 -3.63 11.39 -3.44
C ASP A 294 -4.05 12.40 -2.37
N GLU A 295 -5.22 12.97 -2.54
CA GLU A 295 -5.82 13.91 -1.60
C GLU A 295 -6.81 13.23 -0.66
N ARG A 296 -7.24 12.01 -0.99
CA ARG A 296 -8.20 11.23 -0.20
C ARG A 296 -7.79 9.76 -0.15
N SER A 297 -8.08 9.13 0.97
CA SER A 297 -7.94 7.67 1.12
C SER A 297 -8.84 6.93 0.12
N GLY A 298 -8.34 5.83 -0.43
CA GLY A 298 -9.09 4.99 -1.37
C GLY A 298 -8.93 5.38 -2.84
N GLU A 299 -8.08 6.35 -3.17
CA GLU A 299 -7.71 6.67 -4.55
C GLU A 299 -6.62 5.73 -5.10
N THR A 300 -5.81 5.15 -4.21
CA THR A 300 -4.75 4.19 -4.57
C THR A 300 -4.82 2.96 -3.67
N PHE A 301 -4.66 1.79 -4.28
CA PHE A 301 -4.55 0.49 -3.60
C PHE A 301 -3.32 -0.26 -4.06
N THR A 302 -2.77 -1.05 -3.16
CA THR A 302 -1.69 -2.00 -3.43
C THR A 302 -1.63 -3.06 -2.33
N GLU A 303 -1.09 -4.21 -2.65
CA GLU A 303 -0.69 -5.22 -1.67
C GLU A 303 0.80 -5.04 -1.39
N ALA A 304 1.14 -4.39 -0.26
CA ALA A 304 2.51 -4.10 0.14
C ALA A 304 3.08 -5.07 1.19
N GLY A 305 2.25 -5.96 1.72
CA GLY A 305 2.67 -6.91 2.76
C GLY A 305 3.62 -7.97 2.24
N ALA A 306 3.16 -8.77 1.31
CA ALA A 306 3.94 -9.81 0.62
C ALA A 306 4.34 -9.40 -0.81
N SER A 307 3.77 -8.35 -1.35
CA SER A 307 4.05 -7.83 -2.69
C SER A 307 3.73 -8.88 -3.79
N TYR A 308 2.48 -9.33 -3.82
CA TYR A 308 2.03 -10.34 -4.77
C TYR A 308 2.02 -9.82 -6.20
N MET A 309 2.73 -10.53 -7.09
CA MET A 309 2.66 -10.29 -8.53
C MET A 309 1.30 -10.75 -9.08
N GLY A 310 0.67 -9.94 -9.93
CA GLY A 310 -0.67 -10.18 -10.48
C GLY A 310 -1.82 -9.69 -9.58
N PHE A 311 -1.52 -9.02 -8.46
CA PHE A 311 -2.51 -8.44 -7.58
C PHE A 311 -3.37 -7.38 -8.28
N ALA A 312 -2.75 -6.44 -8.99
CA ALA A 312 -3.45 -5.31 -9.57
C ALA A 312 -4.46 -5.75 -10.63
N VAL A 313 -4.06 -6.64 -11.51
CA VAL A 313 -4.94 -7.13 -12.57
C VAL A 313 -6.10 -7.95 -12.02
N SER A 314 -5.84 -8.81 -11.02
CA SER A 314 -6.88 -9.60 -10.35
C SER A 314 -7.88 -8.71 -9.60
N ALA A 315 -7.41 -7.62 -9.01
CA ALA A 315 -8.25 -6.68 -8.27
C ALA A 315 -9.26 -5.92 -9.14
N LEU A 316 -9.09 -5.90 -10.47
CA LEU A 316 -10.09 -5.31 -11.38
C LEU A 316 -11.47 -5.95 -11.25
N LEU A 317 -11.54 -7.24 -10.88
CA LEU A 317 -12.82 -7.92 -10.62
C LEU A 317 -13.61 -7.24 -9.49
N ALA A 318 -12.94 -6.63 -8.53
CA ALA A 318 -13.61 -5.89 -7.46
C ALA A 318 -14.45 -4.72 -7.98
N GLY A 319 -14.04 -4.09 -9.07
CA GLY A 319 -14.80 -3.03 -9.73
C GLY A 319 -16.14 -3.47 -10.28
N ALA A 320 -16.24 -4.73 -10.74
CA ALA A 320 -17.49 -5.32 -11.23
C ALA A 320 -18.38 -5.84 -10.09
N MET A 321 -17.78 -6.24 -8.97
CA MET A 321 -18.47 -6.89 -7.83
C MET A 321 -18.91 -5.90 -6.75
N ALA A 322 -18.37 -4.69 -6.74
CA ALA A 322 -18.70 -3.68 -5.73
C ALA A 322 -20.10 -3.11 -5.91
N ASP A 323 -20.79 -2.79 -4.79
CA ASP A 323 -22.11 -2.15 -4.80
C ASP A 323 -22.10 -0.81 -5.54
N GLN A 324 -20.99 -0.07 -5.41
CA GLN A 324 -20.73 1.16 -6.16
C GLN A 324 -19.60 0.91 -7.15
N ARG A 325 -19.94 0.74 -8.39
CA ARG A 325 -18.95 0.51 -9.46
C ARG A 325 -18.09 1.74 -9.67
N ARG A 326 -16.78 1.54 -9.69
CA ARG A 326 -15.78 2.56 -9.97
C ARG A 326 -14.89 2.09 -11.11
N TYR A 327 -14.41 3.02 -11.91
CA TYR A 327 -13.41 2.69 -12.92
C TYR A 327 -12.07 2.42 -12.23
N LEU A 328 -11.47 1.27 -12.52
CA LEU A 328 -10.19 0.85 -11.94
C LEU A 328 -9.14 0.79 -13.03
N ILE A 329 -7.94 1.27 -12.71
CA ILE A 329 -6.77 1.15 -13.58
C ILE A 329 -5.71 0.33 -12.84
N ALA A 330 -5.38 -0.84 -13.39
CA ALA A 330 -4.29 -1.68 -12.92
C ALA A 330 -2.97 -1.21 -13.54
N PHE A 331 -2.04 -0.80 -12.68
CA PHE A 331 -0.65 -0.50 -13.03
C PHE A 331 0.16 -1.76 -12.78
N THR A 332 0.61 -2.42 -13.83
CA THR A 332 1.26 -3.73 -13.73
C THR A 332 2.52 -3.79 -14.61
N GLY A 333 3.56 -4.47 -14.16
CA GLY A 333 4.70 -4.80 -15.00
C GLY A 333 4.38 -5.99 -15.91
N ASP A 334 5.18 -6.18 -16.96
CA ASP A 334 5.10 -7.33 -17.87
C ASP A 334 5.10 -8.67 -17.14
N GLY A 335 6.07 -8.89 -16.25
CA GLY A 335 6.15 -10.11 -15.44
C GLY A 335 4.97 -10.28 -14.47
N CYS A 336 4.49 -9.19 -13.88
CA CYS A 336 3.32 -9.24 -12.97
C CYS A 336 2.03 -9.57 -13.73
N PHE A 337 1.81 -8.98 -14.91
CA PHE A 337 0.67 -9.30 -15.76
C PHE A 337 0.64 -10.79 -16.14
N MET A 338 1.79 -11.36 -16.46
CA MET A 338 1.92 -12.76 -16.85
C MET A 338 1.65 -13.76 -15.70
N MET A 339 1.53 -13.30 -14.45
CA MET A 339 1.08 -14.17 -13.34
C MET A 339 -0.41 -14.47 -13.38
N ASN A 340 -1.23 -13.59 -13.98
CA ASN A 340 -2.67 -13.81 -14.14
C ASN A 340 -3.24 -13.21 -15.43
N PRO A 341 -2.79 -13.64 -16.62
CA PRO A 341 -3.35 -13.17 -17.89
C PRO A 341 -4.80 -13.65 -18.11
N GLN A 342 -5.26 -14.62 -17.32
CA GLN A 342 -6.64 -15.10 -17.33
C GLN A 342 -7.64 -13.98 -17.03
N ILE A 343 -7.23 -12.90 -16.39
CA ILE A 343 -8.08 -11.72 -16.17
C ILE A 343 -8.71 -11.19 -17.45
N LEU A 344 -8.08 -11.39 -18.60
CA LEU A 344 -8.64 -11.01 -19.89
C LEU A 344 -9.97 -11.75 -20.17
N ILE A 345 -10.06 -13.02 -19.78
CA ILE A 345 -11.28 -13.84 -19.90
C ILE A 345 -12.25 -13.51 -18.76
N ASP A 346 -11.77 -13.57 -17.51
CA ASP A 346 -12.61 -13.36 -16.34
C ASP A 346 -13.20 -11.95 -16.31
N GLY A 347 -12.43 -10.96 -16.74
CA GLY A 347 -12.88 -9.57 -16.83
C GLY A 347 -14.05 -9.38 -17.79
N VAL A 348 -14.00 -10.03 -18.95
CA VAL A 348 -15.12 -9.99 -19.92
C VAL A 348 -16.32 -10.75 -19.36
N VAL A 349 -16.12 -11.96 -18.84
CA VAL A 349 -17.19 -12.80 -18.28
C VAL A 349 -17.94 -12.09 -17.15
N HIS A 350 -17.22 -11.36 -16.30
CA HIS A 350 -17.81 -10.65 -15.15
C HIS A 350 -18.16 -9.18 -15.43
N GLY A 351 -18.02 -8.72 -16.68
CA GLY A 351 -18.40 -7.36 -17.07
C GLY A 351 -17.54 -6.27 -16.39
N VAL A 352 -16.25 -6.51 -16.27
CA VAL A 352 -15.31 -5.50 -15.77
C VAL A 352 -15.23 -4.35 -16.77
N ARG A 353 -15.48 -3.14 -16.30
CA ARG A 353 -15.15 -1.89 -17.00
C ARG A 353 -13.94 -1.28 -16.31
N GLY A 354 -12.78 -1.38 -16.94
CA GLY A 354 -11.51 -0.96 -16.37
C GLY A 354 -10.35 -1.10 -17.35
N MET A 355 -9.17 -0.72 -16.92
CA MET A 355 -7.99 -0.67 -17.76
C MET A 355 -6.82 -1.40 -17.12
N ILE A 356 -6.11 -2.20 -17.89
CA ILE A 356 -4.81 -2.76 -17.56
C ILE A 356 -3.75 -1.94 -18.30
N VAL A 357 -2.79 -1.36 -17.58
CA VAL A 357 -1.63 -0.70 -18.18
C VAL A 357 -0.39 -1.53 -17.87
N VAL A 358 0.19 -2.15 -18.91
CA VAL A 358 1.38 -2.99 -18.79
C VAL A 358 2.61 -2.14 -19.07
N PHE A 359 3.39 -1.86 -18.02
CA PHE A 359 4.70 -1.20 -18.13
C PHE A 359 5.74 -2.28 -18.42
N ASP A 360 6.19 -2.32 -19.67
CA ASP A 360 7.03 -3.39 -20.19
C ASP A 360 8.48 -2.93 -20.25
N ASN A 361 9.27 -3.31 -19.24
CA ASN A 361 10.72 -3.16 -19.25
C ASN A 361 11.44 -4.44 -19.70
N ARG A 362 10.71 -5.50 -20.03
CA ARG A 362 11.21 -6.81 -20.50
C ARG A 362 12.10 -7.52 -19.46
N ARG A 363 11.88 -7.24 -18.16
CA ARG A 363 12.72 -7.78 -17.09
C ARG A 363 11.95 -7.91 -15.78
N MET A 364 12.44 -8.79 -14.93
CA MET A 364 12.12 -8.76 -13.50
C MET A 364 12.93 -7.65 -12.82
N GLY A 365 12.64 -6.37 -13.14
CA GLY A 365 13.49 -5.23 -12.86
C GLY A 365 13.79 -5.02 -11.37
N ALA A 366 12.82 -5.24 -10.48
CA ALA A 366 13.01 -5.17 -9.03
C ALA A 366 14.06 -6.19 -8.54
N ILE A 367 14.03 -7.42 -9.08
CA ILE A 367 14.99 -8.48 -8.71
C ILE A 367 16.39 -8.12 -9.22
N SER A 368 16.50 -7.69 -10.48
CA SER A 368 17.78 -7.24 -11.05
C SER A 368 18.37 -6.09 -10.24
N SER A 369 17.56 -5.10 -9.84
CA SER A 369 17.99 -3.98 -9.00
C SER A 369 18.46 -4.41 -7.61
N LEU A 370 17.76 -5.37 -6.97
CA LEU A 370 18.19 -5.96 -5.70
C LEU A 370 19.51 -6.71 -5.83
N GLN A 371 19.71 -7.45 -6.91
CA GLN A 371 20.97 -8.14 -7.16
C GLN A 371 22.13 -7.15 -7.30
N VAL A 372 21.94 -6.06 -8.05
CA VAL A 372 22.93 -4.99 -8.18
C VAL A 372 23.26 -4.38 -6.83
N ALA A 373 22.23 -4.06 -6.03
CA ALA A 373 22.42 -3.48 -4.71
C ALA A 373 23.17 -4.42 -3.75
N GLN A 374 22.89 -5.72 -3.80
CA GLN A 374 23.47 -6.71 -2.89
C GLN A 374 24.86 -7.18 -3.32
N TYR A 375 25.10 -7.33 -4.63
CA TYR A 375 26.29 -8.00 -5.17
C TYR A 375 27.16 -7.08 -6.05
N GLY A 376 26.78 -5.82 -6.25
CA GLY A 376 27.45 -4.86 -7.13
C GLY A 376 27.26 -5.13 -8.63
N HIS A 377 26.56 -6.19 -9.00
CA HIS A 377 26.24 -6.55 -10.39
C HIS A 377 24.95 -7.35 -10.46
N GLY A 378 24.17 -7.15 -11.51
CA GLY A 378 22.99 -7.95 -11.79
C GLY A 378 23.40 -9.30 -12.39
N ARG A 379 22.73 -10.36 -11.97
CA ARG A 379 22.71 -11.66 -12.65
C ARG A 379 21.29 -11.92 -13.08
N ASP A 380 21.01 -11.67 -14.33
CA ASP A 380 19.65 -11.79 -14.88
C ASP A 380 19.22 -13.24 -15.14
N PHE A 381 19.81 -14.22 -14.45
CA PHE A 381 19.41 -15.62 -14.57
C PHE A 381 17.92 -15.76 -14.23
N ALA A 382 17.15 -16.17 -15.22
CA ALA A 382 15.71 -16.38 -15.13
C ALA A 382 14.91 -15.13 -14.67
N THR A 383 15.53 -13.95 -14.59
CA THR A 383 14.87 -12.69 -14.25
C THR A 383 14.73 -11.76 -15.45
N SER A 384 15.53 -11.97 -16.50
CA SER A 384 15.37 -11.29 -17.78
C SER A 384 14.36 -12.03 -18.63
N ASP A 385 13.48 -11.29 -19.27
CA ASP A 385 12.61 -11.80 -20.32
C ASP A 385 13.06 -11.20 -21.66
N ASP A 386 13.89 -11.94 -22.39
CA ASP A 386 14.35 -11.55 -23.72
C ASP A 386 13.36 -11.96 -24.82
N LEU A 387 12.28 -12.68 -24.45
CA LEU A 387 11.24 -13.09 -25.39
C LEU A 387 10.25 -11.93 -25.56
N PRO A 388 10.14 -11.32 -26.75
CA PRO A 388 9.16 -10.28 -26.97
C PRO A 388 7.74 -10.86 -26.96
N VAL A 389 6.90 -10.34 -26.06
CA VAL A 389 5.49 -10.66 -25.96
C VAL A 389 4.67 -9.55 -26.60
N ASP A 390 3.84 -9.88 -27.56
CA ASP A 390 2.85 -8.95 -28.12
C ASP A 390 1.62 -8.91 -27.22
N PHE A 391 1.62 -8.03 -26.23
CA PHE A 391 0.56 -7.90 -25.23
C PHE A 391 -0.77 -7.43 -25.88
N VAL A 392 -0.71 -6.61 -26.91
CA VAL A 392 -1.91 -6.15 -27.64
C VAL A 392 -2.56 -7.32 -28.34
N ARG A 393 -1.77 -8.15 -29.05
CA ARG A 393 -2.28 -9.34 -29.72
C ARG A 393 -2.79 -10.39 -28.75
N LEU A 394 -2.08 -10.59 -27.63
CA LEU A 394 -2.50 -11.49 -26.57
C LEU A 394 -3.88 -11.06 -26.00
N ALA A 395 -4.07 -9.78 -25.74
CA ALA A 395 -5.31 -9.26 -25.20
C ALA A 395 -6.46 -9.31 -26.22
N THR A 396 -6.21 -8.93 -27.47
CA THR A 396 -7.23 -8.93 -28.54
C THR A 396 -7.60 -10.33 -29.02
N ALA A 397 -6.88 -11.37 -28.62
CA ALA A 397 -7.30 -12.76 -28.83
C ALA A 397 -8.58 -13.11 -28.04
N VAL A 398 -8.90 -12.34 -26.99
CA VAL A 398 -10.15 -12.48 -26.23
C VAL A 398 -11.17 -11.49 -26.76
N GLN A 399 -12.24 -12.01 -27.34
CA GLN A 399 -13.33 -11.18 -27.86
C GLN A 399 -13.95 -10.33 -26.73
N GLY A 400 -14.07 -9.02 -26.95
CA GLY A 400 -14.61 -8.07 -25.98
C GLY A 400 -13.56 -7.31 -25.20
N VAL A 401 -12.27 -7.62 -25.38
CA VAL A 401 -11.16 -6.83 -24.85
C VAL A 401 -10.68 -5.86 -25.93
N TYR A 402 -10.57 -4.58 -25.57
CA TYR A 402 -9.88 -3.58 -26.38
C TYR A 402 -8.41 -3.50 -25.97
N ALA A 403 -7.49 -3.46 -26.92
CA ALA A 403 -6.08 -3.26 -26.59
C ALA A 403 -5.38 -2.37 -27.60
N VAL A 404 -4.41 -1.58 -27.11
CA VAL A 404 -3.69 -0.57 -27.91
C VAL A 404 -2.27 -0.37 -27.39
N GLU A 405 -1.36 -0.02 -28.32
CA GLU A 405 -0.01 0.43 -27.99
C GLU A 405 -0.03 1.84 -27.40
N GLY A 406 0.61 2.04 -26.25
CA GLY A 406 0.78 3.33 -25.60
C GLY A 406 1.77 4.26 -26.30
N GLY A 407 2.64 3.67 -27.14
CA GLY A 407 3.67 4.40 -27.88
C GLY A 407 4.85 4.85 -27.01
N ASP A 408 5.66 5.72 -27.59
CA ASP A 408 7.00 6.08 -27.04
C ASP A 408 7.03 7.49 -26.42
N THR A 409 5.95 8.25 -26.52
CA THR A 409 5.86 9.65 -26.07
C THR A 409 4.68 9.86 -25.11
N GLU A 410 4.70 10.94 -24.35
CA GLU A 410 3.58 11.31 -23.49
C GLU A 410 2.29 11.52 -24.28
N GLU A 411 2.39 12.15 -25.46
CA GLU A 411 1.24 12.44 -26.31
C GLU A 411 0.57 11.16 -26.84
N SER A 412 1.40 10.21 -27.32
CA SER A 412 0.89 8.91 -27.77
C SER A 412 0.26 8.11 -26.65
N LEU A 413 0.89 8.11 -25.45
CA LEU A 413 0.34 7.45 -24.27
C LEU A 413 -0.99 8.05 -23.83
N LYS A 414 -1.10 9.39 -23.77
CA LYS A 414 -2.36 10.07 -23.45
C LYS A 414 -3.47 9.74 -24.43
N ALA A 415 -3.15 9.69 -25.73
CA ALA A 415 -4.12 9.31 -26.77
C ALA A 415 -4.59 7.85 -26.61
N ALA A 416 -3.68 6.93 -26.34
CA ALA A 416 -3.98 5.53 -26.11
C ALA A 416 -4.86 5.31 -24.86
N LEU A 417 -4.56 6.01 -23.77
CA LEU A 417 -5.35 5.97 -22.54
C LEU A 417 -6.79 6.46 -22.78
N ALA A 418 -6.96 7.55 -23.53
CA ALA A 418 -8.29 8.07 -23.89
C ALA A 418 -9.08 7.05 -24.73
N GLN A 419 -8.47 6.46 -25.76
CA GLN A 419 -9.12 5.42 -26.58
C GLN A 419 -9.51 4.20 -25.76
N ALA A 420 -8.63 3.76 -24.85
CA ALA A 420 -8.90 2.62 -23.97
C ALA A 420 -10.03 2.91 -22.96
N TYR A 421 -10.13 4.14 -22.49
CA TYR A 421 -11.19 4.57 -21.57
C TYR A 421 -12.57 4.66 -22.25
N ASP A 422 -12.60 5.04 -23.53
CA ASP A 422 -13.84 5.12 -24.32
C ASP A 422 -14.47 3.74 -24.59
N HIS A 423 -13.70 2.66 -24.43
CA HIS A 423 -14.24 1.31 -24.56
C HIS A 423 -15.10 0.93 -23.34
N ASP A 424 -16.33 0.46 -23.61
CA ASP A 424 -17.25 0.00 -22.56
C ASP A 424 -16.99 -1.45 -22.17
N GLY A 425 -15.84 -1.70 -21.53
CA GLY A 425 -15.39 -3.02 -21.14
C GLY A 425 -13.98 -3.02 -20.55
N LEU A 426 -13.34 -4.19 -20.60
CA LEU A 426 -11.95 -4.34 -20.20
C LEU A 426 -11.02 -3.87 -21.32
N SER A 427 -10.08 -3.01 -20.99
CA SER A 427 -9.08 -2.51 -21.92
C SER A 427 -7.67 -2.85 -21.47
N LEU A 428 -6.72 -2.92 -22.42
CA LEU A 428 -5.29 -3.05 -22.14
C LEU A 428 -4.50 -2.00 -22.94
N VAL A 429 -3.59 -1.30 -22.26
CA VAL A 429 -2.60 -0.40 -22.87
C VAL A 429 -1.21 -0.95 -22.61
N HIS A 430 -0.49 -1.30 -23.68
CA HIS A 430 0.89 -1.74 -23.59
C HIS A 430 1.85 -0.54 -23.68
N VAL A 431 2.70 -0.36 -22.69
CA VAL A 431 3.61 0.78 -22.56
C VAL A 431 5.04 0.29 -22.46
N PRO A 432 5.81 0.28 -23.55
CA PRO A 432 7.25 0.04 -23.49
C PRO A 432 7.90 1.11 -22.59
N VAL A 433 8.72 0.68 -21.65
CA VAL A 433 9.48 1.59 -20.78
C VAL A 433 10.98 1.27 -20.83
N TYR A 434 11.75 2.34 -20.69
CA TYR A 434 13.20 2.27 -20.76
C TYR A 434 13.80 1.37 -19.68
N TRP A 435 14.72 0.49 -20.10
CA TRP A 435 15.59 -0.25 -19.21
C TRP A 435 17.05 -0.08 -19.65
N GLY A 436 17.86 0.56 -18.81
CA GLY A 436 19.27 0.81 -19.06
C GLY A 436 19.95 1.45 -17.86
N ASP A 437 21.14 2.00 -18.08
CA ASP A 437 22.04 2.48 -17.02
C ASP A 437 21.67 3.88 -16.46
N GLU A 438 20.60 4.53 -16.95
CA GLU A 438 20.18 5.83 -16.43
C GLU A 438 19.57 5.66 -15.02
N PRO A 439 20.23 6.16 -13.96
CA PRO A 439 19.81 5.90 -12.58
C PRO A 439 18.41 6.45 -12.22
N ARG A 440 17.93 7.47 -12.97
CA ARG A 440 16.63 8.11 -12.72
C ARG A 440 15.48 7.38 -13.39
N ALA A 441 15.78 6.47 -14.32
CA ALA A 441 14.78 5.83 -15.17
C ALA A 441 14.16 4.57 -14.53
N GLY A 442 14.87 3.91 -13.63
CA GLY A 442 14.44 2.69 -12.97
C GLY A 442 13.79 2.93 -11.60
N MET A 443 13.74 1.88 -10.80
CA MET A 443 13.27 1.93 -9.44
C MET A 443 14.20 2.77 -8.56
N GLY A 444 13.71 3.88 -8.02
CA GLY A 444 14.47 4.70 -7.08
C GLY A 444 14.37 4.17 -5.67
N ALA A 445 15.50 3.86 -5.04
CA ALA A 445 15.58 3.59 -3.61
C ALA A 445 16.19 4.81 -2.90
N TYR A 446 15.40 5.50 -2.11
CA TYR A 446 15.79 6.73 -1.39
C TYR A 446 15.87 6.52 0.11
N GLY A 447 16.22 5.33 0.53
CA GLY A 447 16.39 4.92 1.88
C GLY A 447 17.08 3.57 1.93
N ARG A 448 16.88 2.84 3.02
CA ARG A 448 17.52 1.53 3.19
C ARG A 448 16.83 0.46 2.33
N TRP A 449 17.62 -0.27 1.58
CA TRP A 449 17.21 -1.53 1.00
C TRP A 449 17.33 -2.63 2.04
N ASN A 450 16.25 -2.92 2.74
CA ASN A 450 16.20 -4.03 3.67
C ASN A 450 15.35 -5.14 3.08
N VAL A 451 15.97 -6.26 2.88
CA VAL A 451 15.35 -7.44 2.28
C VAL A 451 14.83 -8.45 3.30
N GLY A 452 14.88 -8.12 4.58
CA GLY A 452 14.29 -8.91 5.63
C GLY A 452 15.18 -9.07 6.88
N PRO A 453 14.61 -9.53 8.00
CA PRO A 453 15.30 -9.61 9.28
C PRO A 453 16.42 -10.67 9.32
N TRP A 454 16.50 -11.53 8.33
CA TRP A 454 17.58 -12.55 8.21
C TRP A 454 18.87 -11.99 7.61
N CYS A 455 18.88 -10.77 7.07
CA CYS A 455 20.09 -10.18 6.52
C CYS A 455 21.08 -9.84 7.63
N GLU A 456 22.37 -10.11 7.43
CA GLU A 456 23.44 -9.87 8.41
C GLU A 456 23.47 -8.40 8.85
N GLU A 457 23.33 -7.46 7.91
CA GLU A 457 23.25 -6.03 8.21
C GLU A 457 22.08 -5.70 9.15
N VAL A 458 20.90 -6.23 8.91
CA VAL A 458 19.72 -6.03 9.77
C VAL A 458 19.94 -6.65 11.13
N GLN A 459 20.53 -7.84 11.20
CA GLN A 459 20.86 -8.50 12.46
C GLN A 459 21.88 -7.70 13.28
N ALA A 460 22.83 -7.04 12.64
CA ALA A 460 23.77 -6.15 13.32
C ALA A 460 23.07 -4.92 13.91
N LEU A 461 22.13 -4.34 13.16
CA LEU A 461 21.34 -3.19 13.60
C LEU A 461 20.43 -3.50 14.79
N TYR A 462 19.82 -4.67 14.86
CA TYR A 462 18.99 -5.07 16.01
C TYR A 462 19.72 -5.04 17.35
N ARG A 463 21.04 -5.18 17.36
CA ARG A 463 21.84 -5.16 18.59
C ARG A 463 21.98 -3.76 19.19
N ILE A 464 21.74 -2.73 18.40
CA ILE A 464 21.91 -1.32 18.79
C ILE A 464 20.62 -0.51 18.74
N HIS A 465 19.51 -1.10 18.26
CA HIS A 465 18.22 -0.43 18.17
C HIS A 465 17.56 -0.33 19.55
N PRO A 466 17.05 0.85 19.95
CA PRO A 466 16.43 1.04 21.27
C PRO A 466 14.97 0.55 21.31
N ILE A 467 14.26 0.49 20.16
CA ILE A 467 12.82 0.13 20.10
C ILE A 467 12.54 -1.16 19.36
#